data_7e8c820b873b106a91e55a607d57e74d
#
_entry.id   7e8c820b873b106a91e55a607d57e74d
#
_cell.length_a   1.000
_cell.length_b   1.000
_cell.length_c   1.000
_cell.angle_alpha   90.00
_cell.angle_beta   90.00
_cell.angle_gamma   90.00
#
_symmetry.space_group_name_H-M   'P 1'
#
loop_
_entity.id
_entity.type
_entity.pdbx_description
1 polymer ?
#
loop_
_entity_poly.entity_id
_entity_poly.type
_entity_poly.pdbx_seq_one_letter_code
_entity_poly.pdbx_strand_id
1 'polypeptide(L)'
;MLIIRRTVQRDTDRVQEEMERVFRSLVMPRPHVAHRHNQRWRPPIEAYETEEALIVTAEIAGIDDEHVNVVIENDLLSVRGERLDSRKGERRSYRETGIAYGPFGFDVFIPFSIDAEQAEADYTNGFLRIRLPRSSAKTIVPRRVPSDNGRE
;
A
#
# COMPACT_ATOMS: atom_id res chain seq x y z
N MET A 1 4.86 -9.88 -13.41
CA MET A 1 3.40 -9.81 -13.08
C MET A 1 3.25 -9.41 -11.63
N LEU A 2 2.68 -8.24 -11.39
CA LEU A 2 2.43 -7.74 -10.03
C LEU A 2 1.34 -8.55 -9.34
N ILE A 3 1.61 -9.04 -8.13
CA ILE A 3 0.65 -9.80 -7.33
C ILE A 3 0.20 -8.93 -6.16
N ILE A 4 -1.11 -8.67 -6.08
CA ILE A 4 -1.72 -7.99 -4.93
C ILE A 4 -2.03 -9.05 -3.87
N ARG A 5 -1.47 -8.88 -2.67
CA ARG A 5 -1.72 -9.74 -1.52
C ARG A 5 -2.69 -9.07 -0.55
N ARG A 6 -3.66 -9.83 -0.05
CA ARG A 6 -4.55 -9.42 1.04
C ARG A 6 -4.16 -10.15 2.31
N THR A 7 -3.87 -9.40 3.36
CA THR A 7 -3.64 -9.95 4.69
C THR A 7 -4.79 -9.54 5.61
N VAL A 8 -5.40 -10.51 6.28
CA VAL A 8 -6.41 -10.26 7.31
C VAL A 8 -5.74 -10.45 8.66
N GLN A 9 -5.45 -9.34 9.34
CA GLN A 9 -4.83 -9.35 10.66
C GLN A 9 -5.91 -9.27 11.74
N ARG A 10 -5.72 -9.98 12.86
CA ARG A 10 -6.65 -9.95 13.99
C ARG A 10 -6.47 -8.68 14.81
N ASP A 11 -7.57 -8.11 15.28
CA ASP A 11 -7.66 -6.79 15.95
C ASP A 11 -6.75 -6.60 17.19
N THR A 12 -6.27 -7.66 17.81
CA THR A 12 -5.44 -7.60 19.03
C THR A 12 -4.02 -7.06 18.78
N ASP A 13 -3.45 -7.28 17.57
CA ASP A 13 -2.09 -6.84 17.27
C ASP A 13 -2.04 -5.35 16.90
N ARG A 14 -3.15 -4.82 16.43
CA ARG A 14 -3.29 -3.43 15.96
C ARG A 14 -3.15 -2.39 17.08
N VAL A 15 -3.74 -2.68 18.24
CA VAL A 15 -3.69 -1.77 19.40
C VAL A 15 -2.28 -1.69 19.97
N GLN A 16 -1.55 -2.79 19.94
CA GLN A 16 -0.18 -2.87 20.45
C GLN A 16 0.80 -2.12 19.54
N GLU A 17 0.65 -2.24 18.21
CA GLU A 17 1.47 -1.50 17.24
C GLU A 17 1.19 0.02 17.23
N GLU A 18 -0.07 0.42 17.39
CA GLU A 18 -0.43 1.85 17.52
C GLU A 18 0.13 2.46 18.81
N MET A 19 0.06 1.75 19.93
CA MET A 19 0.67 2.19 21.19
C MET A 19 2.18 2.31 21.09
N GLU A 20 2.87 1.36 20.46
CA GLU A 20 4.32 1.44 20.23
C GLU A 20 4.70 2.61 19.31
N ARG A 21 3.90 2.89 18.29
CA ARG A 21 4.14 4.02 17.37
C ARG A 21 3.99 5.36 18.08
N VAL A 22 2.95 5.53 18.89
CA VAL A 22 2.72 6.72 19.71
C VAL A 22 3.82 6.88 20.77
N PHE A 23 4.19 5.79 21.45
CA PHE A 23 5.25 5.79 22.45
C PHE A 23 6.62 6.18 21.87
N ARG A 24 6.98 5.64 20.69
CA ARG A 24 8.21 6.02 19.98
C ARG A 24 8.23 7.49 19.55
N SER A 25 7.09 8.06 19.19
CA SER A 25 7.00 9.48 18.80
C SER A 25 7.16 10.44 19.99
N LEU A 26 6.82 9.99 21.20
CA LEU A 26 6.86 10.81 22.42
C LEU A 26 8.16 10.70 23.20
N VAL A 27 8.84 9.55 23.13
CA VAL A 27 9.98 9.24 24.03
C VAL A 27 11.35 9.42 23.37
N MET A 28 11.44 9.47 22.03
CA MET A 28 12.72 9.67 21.36
C MET A 28 12.87 11.11 20.86
N PRO A 29 13.81 11.90 21.44
CA PRO A 29 14.24 13.14 20.81
C PRO A 29 14.85 12.81 19.46
N ARG A 30 14.43 13.55 18.42
CA ARG A 30 14.97 13.39 17.06
C ARG A 30 16.48 13.62 17.10
N PRO A 31 17.34 12.63 16.90
CA PRO A 31 18.76 12.90 16.77
C PRO A 31 18.98 13.59 15.43
N HIS A 32 19.49 14.80 15.50
CA HIS A 32 20.08 15.46 14.34
C HIS A 32 21.23 14.60 13.84
N VAL A 33 21.16 14.22 12.57
CA VAL A 33 22.27 13.66 11.76
C VAL A 33 22.95 12.39 12.31
N ALA A 34 22.26 11.28 12.19
CA ALA A 34 22.94 9.96 12.16
C ALA A 34 22.48 9.22 10.92
N HIS A 35 23.44 8.72 10.18
CA HIS A 35 23.38 8.00 8.91
C HIS A 35 22.08 7.23 8.65
N ARG A 36 21.28 7.76 7.73
CA ARG A 36 19.99 7.19 7.31
C ARG A 36 20.19 5.95 6.42
N HIS A 37 20.76 4.89 6.95
CA HIS A 37 20.92 3.63 6.20
C HIS A 37 19.65 2.77 6.14
N ASN A 38 18.55 3.19 6.77
CA ASN A 38 17.31 2.40 6.79
C ASN A 38 16.03 3.22 6.49
N GLN A 39 16.15 4.40 5.92
CA GLN A 39 14.97 5.17 5.52
C GLN A 39 14.62 4.84 4.08
N ARG A 40 13.43 4.24 3.90
CA ARG A 40 12.81 4.09 2.59
C ARG A 40 12.52 5.46 2.01
N TRP A 41 12.89 5.71 0.76
CA TRP A 41 12.47 6.91 0.08
C TRP A 41 11.00 6.76 -0.36
N ARG A 42 10.30 7.88 -0.44
CA ARG A 42 8.91 7.91 -0.89
C ARG A 42 8.87 8.44 -2.32
N PRO A 43 8.36 7.65 -3.28
CA PRO A 43 8.14 8.15 -4.63
C PRO A 43 7.05 9.23 -4.66
N PRO A 44 7.05 10.11 -5.67
CA PRO A 44 5.88 10.93 -5.98
C PRO A 44 4.68 10.04 -6.28
N ILE A 45 3.54 10.36 -5.66
CA ILE A 45 2.29 9.65 -5.87
C ILE A 45 1.15 10.63 -6.08
N GLU A 46 0.16 10.21 -6.84
CA GLU A 46 -1.18 10.78 -6.82
C GLU A 46 -2.20 9.69 -6.47
N ALA A 47 -3.23 10.06 -5.75
CA ALA A 47 -4.35 9.19 -5.44
C ALA A 47 -5.64 9.99 -5.59
N TYR A 48 -6.61 9.45 -6.32
CA TYR A 48 -7.89 10.09 -6.51
C TYR A 48 -9.02 9.05 -6.58
N GLU A 49 -10.19 9.48 -6.20
CA GLU A 49 -11.41 8.67 -6.24
C GLU A 49 -12.24 8.98 -7.47
N THR A 50 -12.85 7.94 -7.99
CA THR A 50 -13.95 8.03 -8.96
C THR A 50 -15.22 7.45 -8.33
N GLU A 51 -16.34 7.49 -9.04
CA GLU A 51 -17.57 6.82 -8.60
C GLU A 51 -17.36 5.29 -8.45
N GLU A 52 -16.45 4.71 -9.23
CA GLU A 52 -16.24 3.28 -9.33
C GLU A 52 -15.03 2.75 -8.57
N ALA A 53 -13.99 3.57 -8.33
CA ALA A 53 -12.71 3.07 -7.83
C ALA A 53 -11.86 4.16 -7.15
N LEU A 54 -10.89 3.72 -6.34
CA LEU A 54 -9.71 4.50 -5.97
C LEU A 54 -8.59 4.17 -6.96
N ILE A 55 -8.00 5.21 -7.53
CA ILE A 55 -6.86 5.11 -8.44
C ILE A 55 -5.64 5.68 -7.75
N VAL A 56 -4.56 4.91 -7.71
CA VAL A 56 -3.26 5.34 -7.17
C VAL A 56 -2.21 5.20 -8.25
N THR A 57 -1.48 6.27 -8.53
CA THR A 57 -0.37 6.28 -9.48
C THR A 57 0.91 6.69 -8.77
N ALA A 58 2.00 5.95 -8.96
CA ALA A 58 3.30 6.26 -8.41
C ALA A 58 4.36 6.36 -9.51
N GLU A 59 5.18 7.41 -9.48
CA GLU A 59 6.31 7.59 -10.38
C GLU A 59 7.54 6.89 -9.82
N ILE A 60 7.85 5.70 -10.34
CA ILE A 60 8.93 4.84 -9.86
C ILE A 60 9.76 4.24 -11.01
N ALA A 61 10.19 5.07 -11.94
CA ALA A 61 11.01 4.63 -13.06
C ALA A 61 12.28 3.89 -12.62
N GLY A 62 12.77 2.98 -13.46
CA GLY A 62 14.04 2.25 -13.23
C GLY A 62 13.95 1.16 -12.15
N ILE A 63 12.76 0.61 -11.93
CA ILE A 63 12.56 -0.59 -11.13
C ILE A 63 12.22 -1.78 -12.03
N ASP A 64 12.43 -2.98 -11.49
CA ASP A 64 11.88 -4.22 -12.01
C ASP A 64 10.56 -4.49 -11.29
N ASP A 65 9.50 -4.84 -12.01
CA ASP A 65 8.18 -5.09 -11.43
C ASP A 65 8.18 -6.29 -10.47
N GLU A 66 9.12 -7.23 -10.64
CA GLU A 66 9.33 -8.35 -9.70
C GLU A 66 9.78 -7.86 -8.31
N HIS A 67 10.35 -6.66 -8.21
CA HIS A 67 10.82 -6.05 -6.96
C HIS A 67 9.81 -5.10 -6.31
N VAL A 68 8.54 -5.13 -6.76
CA VAL A 68 7.45 -4.35 -6.19
C VAL A 68 6.44 -5.27 -5.51
N ASN A 69 6.16 -4.98 -4.26
CA ASN A 69 5.16 -5.67 -3.47
C ASN A 69 4.00 -4.72 -3.16
N VAL A 70 2.80 -5.12 -3.58
CA VAL A 70 1.55 -4.39 -3.35
C VAL A 70 0.67 -5.21 -2.41
N VAL A 71 0.34 -4.66 -1.25
CA VAL A 71 -0.45 -5.32 -0.21
C VAL A 71 -1.65 -4.47 0.13
N ILE A 72 -2.80 -5.09 0.23
CA ILE A 72 -4.02 -4.48 0.75
C ILE A 72 -4.34 -5.19 2.08
N GLU A 73 -4.38 -4.41 3.13
CA GLU A 73 -4.68 -4.89 4.47
C GLU A 73 -5.67 -3.94 5.14
N ASN A 74 -6.85 -4.47 5.48
CA ASN A 74 -7.96 -3.66 5.97
C ASN A 74 -8.26 -2.47 5.03
N ASP A 75 -8.08 -1.24 5.53
CA ASP A 75 -8.32 0.01 4.81
C ASP A 75 -7.01 0.67 4.34
N LEU A 76 -5.94 -0.11 4.18
CA LEU A 76 -4.62 0.40 3.82
C LEU A 76 -4.06 -0.31 2.58
N LEU A 77 -3.72 0.47 1.57
CA LEU A 77 -2.88 0.04 0.47
C LEU A 77 -1.43 0.34 0.82
N SER A 78 -0.60 -0.69 0.87
CA SER A 78 0.84 -0.57 1.10
C SER A 78 1.61 -0.98 -0.14
N VAL A 79 2.52 -0.13 -0.60
CA VAL A 79 3.45 -0.43 -1.70
C VAL A 79 4.87 -0.35 -1.19
N ARG A 80 5.65 -1.38 -1.45
CA ARG A 80 7.05 -1.51 -1.05
C ARG A 80 7.86 -2.06 -2.21
N GLY A 81 9.09 -1.62 -2.34
CA GLY A 81 10.00 -2.11 -3.37
C GLY A 81 11.41 -1.61 -3.19
N GLU A 82 12.26 -1.91 -4.16
CA GLU A 82 13.65 -1.46 -4.18
C GLU A 82 14.06 -1.02 -5.58
N ARG A 83 14.70 0.15 -5.69
CA ARG A 83 15.40 0.57 -6.91
C ARG A 83 16.86 0.22 -6.76
N LEU A 84 17.30 -0.76 -7.51
CA LEU A 84 18.69 -1.23 -7.48
C LEU A 84 19.64 -0.22 -8.13
N ASP A 85 20.78 0.04 -7.50
CA ASP A 85 21.89 0.74 -8.14
C ASP A 85 22.83 -0.28 -8.78
N SER A 86 22.74 -0.44 -10.09
CA SER A 86 23.60 -1.36 -10.86
C SER A 86 25.08 -0.98 -10.82
N ARG A 87 25.41 0.23 -10.38
CA ARG A 87 26.76 0.79 -10.31
C ARG A 87 27.43 0.57 -8.95
N LYS A 88 26.97 -0.40 -8.16
CA LYS A 88 27.58 -0.74 -6.85
C LYS A 88 29.05 -1.12 -7.04
N GLY A 89 29.93 -0.59 -6.17
CA GLY A 89 31.36 -0.88 -6.18
C GLY A 89 32.24 0.09 -6.97
N GLU A 90 31.69 0.96 -7.78
CA GLU A 90 32.44 2.01 -8.44
C GLU A 90 32.85 3.12 -7.46
N ARG A 91 34.11 3.53 -7.55
CA ARG A 91 34.60 4.71 -6.81
C ARG A 91 34.22 5.97 -7.57
N ARG A 92 33.28 6.76 -7.03
CA ARG A 92 32.74 7.95 -7.71
C ARG A 92 32.57 9.13 -6.76
N SER A 93 32.65 10.32 -7.34
CA SER A 93 32.38 11.57 -6.66
C SER A 93 31.14 12.19 -7.32
N TYR A 94 30.08 12.41 -6.54
CA TYR A 94 28.86 13.01 -7.04
C TYR A 94 29.01 14.54 -7.16
N ARG A 95 28.53 15.08 -8.25
CA ARG A 95 28.35 16.54 -8.43
C ARG A 95 26.92 16.96 -8.16
N GLU A 96 25.96 16.04 -8.43
CA GLU A 96 24.54 16.21 -8.17
C GLU A 96 23.90 14.84 -7.90
N THR A 97 22.95 14.77 -6.97
CA THR A 97 22.30 13.51 -6.56
C THR A 97 20.81 13.74 -6.35
N GLY A 98 20.02 13.69 -7.42
CA GLY A 98 18.56 13.81 -7.35
C GLY A 98 17.81 12.48 -7.43
N ILE A 99 18.48 11.39 -7.83
CA ILE A 99 17.86 10.09 -8.01
C ILE A 99 18.08 9.23 -6.75
N ALA A 100 16.98 8.84 -6.11
CA ALA A 100 17.00 7.94 -4.95
C ALA A 100 17.13 6.48 -5.41
N TYR A 101 17.98 5.72 -4.72
CA TYR A 101 18.15 4.26 -4.88
C TYR A 101 17.87 3.57 -3.55
N GLY A 102 17.77 2.25 -3.58
CA GLY A 102 17.48 1.42 -2.42
C GLY A 102 15.98 1.26 -2.16
N PRO A 103 15.60 0.85 -0.94
CA PRO A 103 14.21 0.55 -0.61
C PRO A 103 13.34 1.79 -0.66
N PHE A 104 12.14 1.65 -1.21
CA PHE A 104 11.09 2.66 -1.23
C PHE A 104 9.78 2.13 -0.65
N GLY A 105 8.87 3.05 -0.36
CA GLY A 105 7.52 2.65 0.00
C GLY A 105 6.61 3.82 0.32
N PHE A 106 5.32 3.54 0.22
CA PHE A 106 4.26 4.46 0.59
C PHE A 106 3.01 3.69 1.01
N ASP A 107 2.15 4.37 1.75
CA ASP A 107 0.87 3.87 2.18
C ASP A 107 -0.22 4.85 1.75
N VAL A 108 -1.38 4.33 1.34
CA VAL A 108 -2.57 5.09 0.97
C VAL A 108 -3.77 4.50 1.71
N PHE A 109 -4.51 5.37 2.41
CA PHE A 109 -5.75 4.99 3.06
C PHE A 109 -6.85 4.74 2.01
N ILE A 110 -7.64 3.67 2.19
CA ILE A 110 -8.75 3.30 1.33
C ILE A 110 -10.05 3.72 2.06
N PRO A 111 -10.76 4.75 1.59
CA PRO A 111 -11.88 5.35 2.33
C PRO A 111 -13.21 4.59 2.21
N PHE A 112 -13.24 3.45 1.51
CA PHE A 112 -14.43 2.66 1.26
C PHE A 112 -14.11 1.18 1.09
N SER A 113 -15.11 0.34 1.16
CA SER A 113 -14.96 -1.10 0.89
C SER A 113 -14.64 -1.34 -0.58
N ILE A 114 -13.64 -2.14 -0.85
CA ILE A 114 -13.19 -2.49 -2.19
C ILE A 114 -13.50 -3.94 -2.54
N ASP A 115 -13.60 -4.22 -3.83
CA ASP A 115 -13.56 -5.57 -4.38
C ASP A 115 -12.09 -5.94 -4.68
N ALA A 116 -11.45 -6.61 -3.72
CA ALA A 116 -10.05 -6.97 -3.84
C ALA A 116 -9.76 -8.02 -4.94
N GLU A 117 -10.77 -8.77 -5.38
CA GLU A 117 -10.63 -9.73 -6.47
C GLU A 117 -10.53 -9.04 -7.83
N GLN A 118 -11.08 -7.83 -7.93
CA GLN A 118 -11.02 -6.99 -9.13
C GLN A 118 -9.97 -5.88 -9.04
N ALA A 119 -9.12 -5.92 -8.02
CA ALA A 119 -8.01 -4.99 -7.91
C ALA A 119 -6.94 -5.29 -8.96
N GLU A 120 -6.46 -4.25 -9.62
CA GLU A 120 -5.51 -4.32 -10.72
C GLU A 120 -4.29 -3.45 -10.44
N ALA A 121 -3.11 -3.93 -10.82
CA ALA A 121 -1.89 -3.14 -10.80
C ALA A 121 -1.12 -3.32 -12.11
N ASP A 122 -0.75 -2.22 -12.74
CA ASP A 122 0.00 -2.15 -13.98
C ASP A 122 1.23 -1.26 -13.82
N TYR A 123 2.34 -1.68 -14.42
CA TYR A 123 3.57 -0.92 -14.47
C TYR A 123 3.98 -0.65 -15.91
N THR A 124 3.88 0.61 -16.30
CA THR A 124 4.17 1.04 -17.67
C THR A 124 4.93 2.36 -17.67
N ASN A 125 6.03 2.43 -18.43
CA ASN A 125 6.82 3.66 -18.65
C ASN A 125 7.28 4.35 -17.34
N GLY A 126 7.57 3.58 -16.30
CA GLY A 126 8.01 4.13 -15.02
C GLY A 126 6.89 4.55 -14.06
N PHE A 127 5.64 4.35 -14.45
CA PHE A 127 4.48 4.57 -13.60
C PHE A 127 3.87 3.25 -13.16
N LEU A 128 3.71 3.09 -11.85
CA LEU A 128 2.89 2.05 -11.25
C LEU A 128 1.49 2.62 -11.06
N ARG A 129 0.50 2.03 -11.71
CA ARG A 129 -0.91 2.39 -11.56
C ARG A 129 -1.66 1.25 -10.88
N ILE A 130 -2.38 1.57 -9.80
CA ILE A 130 -3.19 0.63 -9.04
C ILE A 130 -4.63 1.10 -9.09
N ARG A 131 -5.54 0.21 -9.46
CA ARG A 131 -6.98 0.45 -9.47
C ARG A 131 -7.64 -0.45 -8.43
N LEU A 132 -8.36 0.16 -7.50
CA LEU A 132 -9.10 -0.52 -6.44
C LEU A 132 -10.59 -0.26 -6.61
N PRO A 133 -11.36 -1.17 -7.25
CA PRO A 133 -12.79 -1.00 -7.46
C PRO A 133 -13.57 -0.97 -6.15
N ARG A 134 -14.59 -0.13 -6.08
CA ARG A 134 -15.55 -0.16 -4.97
C ARG A 134 -16.30 -1.49 -4.95
N SER A 135 -16.44 -2.06 -3.76
CA SER A 135 -17.33 -3.19 -3.58
C SER A 135 -18.77 -2.74 -3.77
N SER A 136 -19.46 -3.34 -4.73
CA SER A 136 -20.91 -3.16 -4.82
C SER A 136 -21.55 -3.82 -3.60
N ALA A 137 -22.27 -3.06 -2.79
CA ALA A 137 -23.05 -3.60 -1.69
C ALA A 137 -24.05 -4.63 -2.26
N LYS A 138 -23.83 -5.91 -2.00
CA LYS A 138 -24.85 -6.92 -2.26
C LYS A 138 -25.99 -6.64 -1.27
N THR A 139 -27.06 -6.02 -1.78
CA THR A 139 -28.30 -5.90 -1.01
C THR A 139 -28.81 -7.30 -0.74
N ILE A 140 -28.57 -7.77 0.49
CA ILE A 140 -29.18 -9.03 0.95
C ILE A 140 -30.66 -8.73 1.16
N VAL A 141 -31.50 -9.11 0.20
CA VAL A 141 -32.95 -9.10 0.38
C VAL A 141 -33.27 -10.23 1.35
N PRO A 142 -33.74 -9.94 2.56
CA PRO A 142 -34.12 -10.99 3.51
C PRO A 142 -35.24 -11.85 2.91
N ARG A 143 -34.96 -13.11 2.67
CA ARG A 143 -36.02 -14.06 2.26
C ARG A 143 -36.91 -14.33 3.44
N ARG A 144 -38.17 -13.89 3.38
CA ARG A 144 -39.17 -14.28 4.35
C ARG A 144 -39.27 -15.80 4.37
N VAL A 145 -38.96 -16.40 5.49
CA VAL A 145 -39.29 -17.80 5.74
C VAL A 145 -40.78 -17.85 6.01
N PRO A 146 -41.59 -18.62 5.27
CA PRO A 146 -42.99 -18.80 5.58
C PRO A 146 -43.08 -19.44 6.99
N SER A 147 -43.81 -18.82 7.89
CA SER A 147 -44.15 -19.44 9.14
C SER A 147 -45.14 -20.58 8.83
N ASP A 148 -44.66 -21.81 9.01
CA ASP A 148 -45.56 -22.99 9.02
C ASP A 148 -46.45 -22.90 10.25
N ASN A 149 -47.65 -22.37 10.05
CA ASN A 149 -48.71 -22.48 11.05
C ASN A 149 -49.23 -23.93 11.02
N GLY A 150 -48.66 -24.74 11.91
CA GLY A 150 -49.22 -26.03 12.20
C GLY A 150 -50.74 -25.93 12.47
N ARG A 151 -51.48 -26.67 11.68
CA ARG A 151 -52.87 -27.03 11.99
C ARG A 151 -52.83 -28.34 12.73
N GLU A 152 -53.44 -28.29 13.91
CA GLU A 152 -53.99 -29.49 14.56
C GLU A 152 -54.99 -30.22 13.64
#